data_37ddfc729b710edaf22745409d7d1ae7
#
_entry.id   37ddfc729b710edaf22745409d7d1ae7
#
_cell.length_a   1.000
_cell.length_b   1.000
_cell.length_c   1.000
_cell.angle_alpha   90.00
_cell.angle_beta   90.00
_cell.angle_gamma   90.00
#
_symmetry.space_group_name_H-M   'P 1'
#
loop_
_entity.id
_entity.type
_entity.pdbx_description
1 polymer ?
#
loop_
_entity_poly.entity_id
_entity_poly.type
_entity_poly.pdbx_seq_one_letter_code
_entity_poly.pdbx_strand_id
1 'polypeptide(L)'
;MKKIGIIGAGISGLFIANLFKKNPKYQVSIFDKKNSLNLNEGYGVQLSVNSIELLNEIGFNKLQKDEKFNPEKINFYSKKVQDKICELNIAKFNSSDCKYTTLKRSSLINFLK
;
A
#
# COMPACT_ATOMS: atom_id res chain seq x y z
N MET A 1 -15.28 -21.70 -15.04
CA MET A 1 -14.74 -20.78 -14.03
C MET A 1 -13.44 -21.35 -13.47
N LYS A 2 -12.37 -20.60 -13.52
CA LYS A 2 -11.07 -21.03 -12.98
C LYS A 2 -11.03 -20.71 -11.47
N LYS A 3 -10.58 -21.66 -10.67
CA LYS A 3 -10.39 -21.48 -9.23
C LYS A 3 -8.93 -21.07 -8.96
N ILE A 4 -8.77 -20.01 -8.18
CA ILE A 4 -7.46 -19.48 -7.78
C ILE A 4 -7.37 -19.51 -6.26
N GLY A 5 -6.36 -20.23 -5.74
CA GLY A 5 -6.03 -20.23 -4.32
C GLY A 5 -4.82 -19.34 -4.07
N ILE A 6 -4.95 -18.42 -3.11
CA ILE A 6 -3.87 -17.54 -2.67
C ILE A 6 -3.50 -17.91 -1.25
N ILE A 7 -2.22 -18.17 -1.01
CA ILE A 7 -1.70 -18.47 0.32
C ILE A 7 -1.04 -17.23 0.88
N GLY A 8 -1.57 -16.75 2.00
CA GLY A 8 -1.14 -15.53 2.67
C GLY A 8 -2.08 -14.35 2.43
N ALA A 9 -2.69 -13.84 3.49
CA ALA A 9 -3.57 -12.67 3.47
C ALA A 9 -2.84 -11.39 3.90
N GLY A 10 -1.58 -11.26 3.51
CA GLY A 10 -0.82 -10.02 3.63
C GLY A 10 -1.19 -9.02 2.53
N ILE A 11 -0.48 -7.89 2.48
CA ILE A 11 -0.72 -6.82 1.50
C ILE A 11 -0.75 -7.37 0.07
N SER A 12 0.27 -8.14 -0.31
CA SER A 12 0.39 -8.67 -1.67
C SER A 12 -0.71 -9.67 -2.01
N GLY A 13 -1.03 -10.59 -1.08
CA GLY A 13 -2.08 -11.59 -1.30
C GLY A 13 -3.45 -10.94 -1.45
N LEU A 14 -3.77 -9.99 -0.60
CA LEU A 14 -5.04 -9.25 -0.68
C LEU A 14 -5.12 -8.39 -1.94
N PHE A 15 -4.03 -7.76 -2.34
CA PHE A 15 -3.98 -6.97 -3.57
C PHE A 15 -4.25 -7.84 -4.81
N ILE A 16 -3.53 -8.94 -4.95
CA ILE A 16 -3.71 -9.89 -6.07
C ILE A 16 -5.13 -10.46 -6.09
N ALA A 17 -5.69 -10.79 -4.94
CA ALA A 17 -7.06 -11.26 -4.85
C ALA A 17 -8.07 -10.24 -5.40
N ASN A 18 -7.88 -8.96 -5.06
CA ASN A 18 -8.73 -7.88 -5.57
C ASN A 18 -8.63 -7.75 -7.09
N LEU A 19 -7.43 -7.89 -7.66
CA LEU A 19 -7.25 -7.85 -9.11
C LEU A 19 -7.96 -9.00 -9.82
N PHE A 20 -7.77 -10.22 -9.34
CA PHE A 20 -8.44 -11.38 -9.95
C PHE A 20 -9.95 -11.35 -9.79
N LYS A 21 -10.44 -10.83 -8.67
CA LYS A 21 -11.89 -10.73 -8.39
C LYS A 21 -12.62 -9.82 -9.40
N LYS A 22 -11.92 -8.89 -10.04
CA LYS A 22 -12.51 -8.06 -11.10
C LYS A 22 -12.97 -8.85 -12.32
N ASN A 23 -12.39 -10.02 -12.56
CA ASN A 23 -12.73 -10.84 -13.70
C ASN A 23 -13.64 -11.98 -13.26
N PRO A 24 -14.89 -12.04 -13.75
CA PRO A 24 -15.88 -13.05 -13.34
C PRO A 24 -15.49 -14.48 -13.73
N LYS A 25 -14.47 -14.67 -14.56
CA LYS A 25 -13.95 -16.00 -14.91
C LYS A 25 -13.17 -16.66 -13.78
N TYR A 26 -12.83 -15.91 -12.71
CA TYR A 26 -12.05 -16.40 -11.60
C TYR A 26 -12.87 -16.47 -10.31
N GLN A 27 -12.75 -17.60 -9.64
CA GLN A 27 -13.19 -17.76 -8.26
C GLN A 27 -11.94 -17.73 -7.37
N VAL A 28 -11.86 -16.75 -6.48
CA VAL A 28 -10.65 -16.53 -5.67
C VAL A 28 -10.92 -16.92 -4.23
N SER A 29 -9.99 -17.70 -3.66
CA SER A 29 -9.97 -18.06 -2.25
C SER A 29 -8.63 -17.71 -1.65
N ILE A 30 -8.63 -17.11 -0.46
CA ILE A 30 -7.41 -16.76 0.28
C ILE A 30 -7.31 -17.62 1.52
N PHE A 31 -6.13 -18.16 1.77
CA PHE A 31 -5.80 -18.98 2.93
C PHE A 31 -4.69 -18.31 3.72
N ASP A 32 -4.87 -18.20 5.03
CA ASP A 32 -3.84 -17.66 5.93
C ASP A 32 -3.76 -18.55 7.18
N LYS A 33 -2.55 -18.62 7.73
CA LYS A 33 -2.32 -19.37 8.97
C LYS A 33 -2.97 -18.73 10.19
N LYS A 34 -3.27 -17.44 10.13
CA LYS A 34 -3.96 -16.68 11.19
C LYS A 34 -5.46 -16.74 10.96
N ASN A 35 -6.23 -16.95 12.03
CA ASN A 35 -7.69 -16.99 11.98
C ASN A 35 -8.32 -15.62 11.71
N SER A 36 -7.59 -14.53 12.00
CA SER A 36 -8.05 -13.17 11.76
C SER A 36 -6.89 -12.28 11.33
N LEU A 37 -7.20 -11.25 10.53
CA LEU A 37 -6.24 -10.21 10.19
C LEU A 37 -6.00 -9.32 11.42
N ASN A 38 -4.75 -9.24 11.89
CA ASN A 38 -4.40 -8.36 12.99
C ASN A 38 -4.23 -6.93 12.46
N LEU A 39 -5.26 -6.11 12.63
CA LEU A 39 -5.26 -4.71 12.22
C LEU A 39 -4.51 -3.80 13.21
N ASN A 40 -4.15 -4.32 14.40
CA ASN A 40 -3.49 -3.55 15.45
C ASN A 40 -1.97 -3.54 15.33
N GLU A 41 -1.37 -4.31 14.44
CA GLU A 41 0.06 -4.21 14.12
C GLU A 41 0.31 -2.86 13.44
N GLY A 42 0.66 -1.87 14.26
CA GLY A 42 0.68 -0.48 13.85
C GLY A 42 2.06 0.04 13.52
N TYR A 43 2.50 -0.14 12.29
CA TYR A 43 3.61 0.65 11.75
C TYR A 43 3.16 1.33 10.45
N GLY A 44 3.91 2.37 10.05
CA GLY A 44 3.68 3.05 8.79
C GLY A 44 4.26 2.26 7.62
N VAL A 45 3.62 2.40 6.48
CA VAL A 45 4.14 1.91 5.20
C VAL A 45 4.33 3.08 4.26
N GLN A 46 5.30 2.95 3.37
CA GLN A 46 5.59 3.92 2.33
C GLN A 46 5.32 3.27 0.97
N LEU A 47 4.57 3.97 0.14
CA LEU A 47 4.18 3.51 -1.19
C LEU A 47 4.71 4.50 -2.22
N SER A 48 5.57 4.04 -3.09
CA SER A 48 6.07 4.83 -4.20
C SER A 48 5.02 4.96 -5.31
N VAL A 49 5.24 5.89 -6.23
CA VAL A 49 4.26 6.22 -7.28
C VAL A 49 3.86 5.02 -8.15
N ASN A 50 4.79 4.11 -8.42
CA ASN A 50 4.50 2.88 -9.17
C ASN A 50 3.55 1.95 -8.42
N SER A 51 3.69 1.86 -7.09
CA SER A 51 2.78 1.08 -6.24
C SER A 51 1.40 1.73 -6.19
N ILE A 52 1.35 3.05 -6.11
CA ILE A 52 0.09 3.81 -6.12
C ILE A 52 -0.66 3.61 -7.45
N GLU A 53 0.06 3.63 -8.57
CA GLU A 53 -0.54 3.37 -9.89
C GLU A 53 -1.27 2.03 -9.91
N LEU A 54 -0.63 0.98 -9.42
CA LEU A 54 -1.24 -0.35 -9.34
C LEU A 54 -2.44 -0.39 -8.36
N LEU A 55 -2.31 0.24 -7.20
CA LEU A 55 -3.38 0.27 -6.20
C LEU A 55 -4.59 1.08 -6.67
N ASN A 56 -4.38 2.10 -7.49
CA ASN A 56 -5.47 2.89 -8.08
C ASN A 56 -6.34 2.04 -9.01
N GLU A 57 -5.82 0.98 -9.59
CA GLU A 57 -6.63 0.05 -10.37
C GLU A 57 -7.73 -0.62 -9.55
N ILE A 58 -7.57 -0.73 -8.25
CA ILE A 58 -8.57 -1.27 -7.33
C ILE A 58 -9.24 -0.20 -6.47
N GLY A 59 -9.07 1.07 -6.80
CA GLY A 59 -9.80 2.18 -6.18
C GLY A 59 -9.10 2.87 -5.02
N PHE A 60 -7.78 2.72 -4.87
CA PHE A 60 -7.02 3.36 -3.79
C PHE A 60 -7.14 4.90 -3.78
N ASN A 61 -7.29 5.51 -4.94
CA ASN A 61 -7.51 6.95 -5.08
C ASN A 61 -8.80 7.44 -4.40
N LYS A 62 -9.74 6.55 -4.10
CA LYS A 62 -10.98 6.84 -3.37
C LYS A 62 -10.83 6.79 -1.86
N LEU A 63 -9.69 6.31 -1.34
CA LEU A 63 -9.43 6.30 0.09
C LEU A 63 -9.38 7.74 0.62
N GLN A 64 -9.96 7.97 1.81
CA GLN A 64 -10.08 9.32 2.38
C GLN A 64 -8.71 9.95 2.63
N LYS A 65 -8.65 11.27 2.46
CA LYS A 65 -7.40 12.03 2.56
C LYS A 65 -6.78 12.01 3.96
N ASP A 66 -7.57 11.89 5.00
CA ASP A 66 -7.11 11.81 6.39
C ASP A 66 -6.42 10.49 6.74
N GLU A 67 -6.60 9.46 5.92
CA GLU A 67 -5.91 8.18 6.08
C GLU A 67 -4.57 8.10 5.35
N LYS A 68 -4.25 9.11 4.54
CA LYS A 68 -3.04 9.16 3.69
C LYS A 68 -2.27 10.45 3.92
N PHE A 69 -0.96 10.37 3.83
CA PHE A 69 -0.07 11.52 3.81
C PHE A 69 0.85 11.45 2.60
N ASN A 70 1.03 12.56 1.91
CA ASN A 70 1.88 12.66 0.73
C ASN A 70 3.11 13.53 1.05
N PRO A 71 4.22 12.96 1.54
CA PRO A 71 5.43 13.71 1.81
C PRO A 71 6.06 14.21 0.50
N GLU A 72 6.63 15.40 0.56
CA GLU A 72 7.32 15.98 -0.58
C GLU A 72 8.79 15.58 -0.65
N LYS A 73 9.40 15.35 0.51
CA LYS A 73 10.83 15.12 0.66
C LYS A 73 11.13 14.06 1.70
N ILE A 74 12.26 13.39 1.51
CA ILE A 74 12.88 12.53 2.52
C ILE A 74 14.24 13.14 2.85
N ASN A 75 14.46 13.46 4.13
CA ASN A 75 15.70 14.02 4.62
C ASN A 75 16.47 12.96 5.41
N PHE A 76 17.75 12.85 5.16
CA PHE A 76 18.65 11.96 5.88
C PHE A 76 19.59 12.78 6.74
N TYR A 77 19.71 12.43 8.02
CA TYR A 77 20.53 13.14 9.00
C TYR A 77 21.60 12.26 9.58
N SER A 78 22.76 12.86 9.90
CA SER A 78 23.80 12.18 10.67
C SER A 78 23.42 12.15 12.15
N LYS A 79 23.54 11.00 12.79
CA LYS A 79 23.31 10.86 14.23
C LYS A 79 24.36 11.60 15.06
N LYS A 80 25.62 11.66 14.57
CA LYS A 80 26.76 12.23 15.31
C LYS A 80 26.74 13.74 15.36
N VAL A 81 26.46 14.39 14.22
CA VAL A 81 26.53 15.87 14.08
C VAL A 81 25.15 16.51 13.89
N GLN A 82 24.12 15.73 13.83
CA GLN A 82 22.73 16.17 13.59
C GLN A 82 22.56 17.03 12.32
N ASP A 83 23.52 16.94 11.39
CA ASP A 83 23.47 17.65 10.12
C ASP A 83 22.76 16.81 9.06
N LYS A 84 22.06 17.50 8.17
CA LYS A 84 21.41 16.86 7.03
C LYS A 84 22.49 16.35 6.04
N ILE A 85 22.51 15.03 5.82
CA ILE A 85 23.42 14.38 4.89
C ILE A 85 22.97 14.62 3.45
N CYS A 86 21.69 14.38 3.19
CA CYS A 86 21.11 14.56 1.88
C CYS A 86 19.59 14.72 1.98
N GLU A 87 19.02 15.20 0.89
CA GLU A 87 17.59 15.39 0.70
C GLU A 87 17.16 14.72 -0.60
N LEU A 88 16.12 13.92 -0.53
CA LEU A 88 15.51 13.30 -1.70
C LEU A 88 14.16 13.96 -1.97
N ASN A 89 14.07 14.65 -3.09
CA ASN A 89 12.81 15.27 -3.53
C ASN A 89 11.96 14.23 -4.25
N ILE A 90 11.12 13.54 -3.47
CA ILE A 90 10.25 12.49 -4.01
C ILE A 90 9.04 13.06 -4.75
N ALA A 91 8.64 14.30 -4.46
CA ALA A 91 7.50 14.94 -5.10
C ALA A 91 7.68 15.12 -6.61
N LYS A 92 8.93 15.19 -7.11
CA LYS A 92 9.19 15.34 -8.54
C LYS A 92 8.71 14.15 -9.38
N PHE A 93 8.50 12.99 -8.77
CA PHE A 93 7.98 11.80 -9.44
C PHE A 93 6.46 11.69 -9.37
N ASN A 94 5.79 12.59 -8.63
CA ASN A 94 4.35 12.59 -8.49
C ASN A 94 3.67 13.07 -9.77
N SER A 95 2.50 12.48 -10.03
CA SER A 95 1.52 12.99 -11.00
C SER A 95 0.24 13.38 -10.26
N SER A 96 -0.78 13.86 -11.00
CA SER A 96 -2.06 14.24 -10.41
C SER A 96 -2.73 13.09 -9.66
N ASP A 97 -2.60 11.86 -10.18
CA ASP A 97 -3.28 10.66 -9.66
C ASP A 97 -2.39 9.74 -8.86
N CYS A 98 -1.08 9.85 -9.03
CA CYS A 98 -0.08 8.97 -8.40
C CYS A 98 0.91 9.81 -7.61
N LYS A 99 0.76 9.84 -6.28
CA LYS A 99 1.65 10.55 -5.36
C LYS A 99 2.27 9.57 -4.39
N TYR A 100 3.55 9.78 -4.10
CA TYR A 100 4.20 9.05 -3.01
C TYR A 100 3.36 9.19 -1.74
N THR A 101 3.03 8.08 -1.12
CA THR A 101 2.05 8.05 -0.03
C THR A 101 2.60 7.29 1.16
N THR A 102 2.44 7.85 2.34
CA THR A 102 2.62 7.14 3.61
C THR A 102 1.28 6.99 4.30
N LEU A 103 1.06 5.85 4.92
CA LEU A 103 -0.15 5.58 5.67
C LEU A 103 0.10 4.49 6.71
N LYS A 104 -0.85 4.31 7.62
CA LYS A 104 -0.80 3.18 8.54
C LYS A 104 -1.01 1.88 7.78
N ARG A 105 -0.23 0.86 8.14
CA ARG A 105 -0.40 -0.49 7.58
C ARG A 105 -1.83 -1.00 7.77
N SER A 106 -2.42 -0.73 8.93
CA SER A 106 -3.80 -1.11 9.24
C SER A 106 -4.81 -0.48 8.27
N SER A 107 -4.62 0.78 7.89
CA SER A 107 -5.48 1.46 6.90
C SER A 107 -5.37 0.81 5.53
N LEU A 108 -4.16 0.44 5.11
CA LEU A 108 -3.94 -0.24 3.83
C LEU A 108 -4.58 -1.64 3.82
N ILE A 109 -4.38 -2.44 4.86
CA ILE A 109 -4.99 -3.77 4.98
C ILE A 109 -6.52 -3.66 4.99
N ASN A 110 -7.05 -2.72 5.72
CA ASN A 110 -8.50 -2.50 5.79
C ASN A 110 -9.10 -2.13 4.44
N PHE A 111 -8.38 -1.33 3.66
CA PHE A 111 -8.75 -1.02 2.28
C PHE A 111 -8.73 -2.26 1.36
N LEU A 112 -7.74 -3.13 1.52
CA LEU A 112 -7.55 -4.33 0.68
C LEU A 112 -8.49 -5.49 1.03
N LYS A 113 -9.11 -5.45 2.17
CA LYS A 113 -9.94 -6.52 2.76
C LYS A 113 -11.15 -6.99 1.91
#